data_82d5e8c3e8911169c86cfd53cec87e92
#
_entry.id   82d5e8c3e8911169c86cfd53cec87e92
#
_cell.length_a   1.000
_cell.length_b   1.000
_cell.length_c   1.000
_cell.angle_alpha   90.00
_cell.angle_beta   90.00
_cell.angle_gamma   90.00
#
_symmetry.space_group_name_H-M   'P 1'
#
loop_
_entity.id
_entity.type
_entity.pdbx_description
1 polymer ?
#
loop_
_entity_poly.entity_id
_entity_poly.type
_entity_poly.pdbx_seq_one_letter_code
_entity_poly.pdbx_strand_id
1 'polypeptide(L)'
;MDGLFPLDSILAAEWVRRNHPDKFYNDGARAGLIEPALPLAKTEVAGEWVWSASVAQYRCYGEYTHYWHKRLRPYITGRYIDSPKKINVASGQYKGYRMPVNVLLVGPLTWFCVGDPDGVRELLMGVKSLGKKRAYGFGMVELDHRGRPAWKVEPWSEDWSVYGPGGRLMRTVPFDGTFREDATLRQWGIRPPYWHFETQRLVLMPKVGDWDD
;
A
#
# COMPACT_ATOMS: atom_id res chain seq x y z
N MET A 1 -0.63 -7.87 5.80
CA MET A 1 -1.40 -6.91 4.98
C MET A 1 -1.80 -7.70 3.77
N ASP A 2 -3.01 -8.18 3.76
CA ASP A 2 -3.43 -9.31 2.93
C ASP A 2 -3.94 -8.83 1.55
N GLY A 3 -3.04 -8.31 0.72
CA GLY A 3 -3.35 -7.97 -0.69
C GLY A 3 -4.18 -6.71 -0.92
N LEU A 4 -4.59 -6.00 0.14
CA LEU A 4 -5.26 -4.71 0.00
C LEU A 4 -4.25 -3.63 -0.38
N PHE A 5 -4.45 -3.02 -1.51
CA PHE A 5 -3.69 -1.87 -1.99
C PHE A 5 -4.66 -0.70 -2.21
N PRO A 6 -4.98 0.10 -1.18
CA PRO A 6 -5.87 1.25 -1.35
C PRO A 6 -5.19 2.32 -2.22
N LEU A 7 -5.90 2.85 -3.21
CA LEU A 7 -5.35 3.87 -4.12
C LEU A 7 -4.93 5.13 -3.35
N ASP A 8 -5.77 5.59 -2.44
CA ASP A 8 -5.47 6.77 -1.61
C ASP A 8 -4.18 6.62 -0.80
N SER A 9 -3.85 5.41 -0.32
CA SER A 9 -2.57 5.13 0.36
C SER A 9 -1.37 5.24 -0.58
N ILE A 10 -1.52 4.80 -1.83
CA ILE A 10 -0.48 4.88 -2.85
C ILE A 10 -0.21 6.35 -3.20
N LEU A 11 -1.28 7.11 -3.46
CA LEU A 11 -1.19 8.53 -3.79
C LEU A 11 -0.67 9.36 -2.60
N ALA A 12 -1.12 9.04 -1.37
CA ALA A 12 -0.66 9.70 -0.15
C ALA A 12 0.84 9.50 0.08
N ALA A 13 1.34 8.29 -0.11
CA ALA A 13 2.77 8.00 0.03
C ALA A 13 3.62 8.82 -0.97
N GLU A 14 3.17 8.93 -2.21
CA GLU A 14 3.86 9.74 -3.22
C GLU A 14 3.75 11.24 -2.93
N TRP A 15 2.57 11.71 -2.49
CA TRP A 15 2.37 13.10 -2.11
C TRP A 15 3.28 13.50 -0.93
N VAL A 16 3.36 12.68 0.12
CA VAL A 16 4.26 12.91 1.27
C VAL A 16 5.72 12.90 0.82
N ARG A 17 6.11 11.97 -0.05
CA ARG A 17 7.48 11.92 -0.58
C ARG A 17 7.88 13.20 -1.30
N ARG A 18 6.95 13.83 -2.05
CA ARG A 18 7.21 15.08 -2.78
C ARG A 18 7.22 16.30 -1.88
N ASN A 19 6.26 16.40 -0.97
CA ASN A 19 6.02 17.60 -0.19
C ASN A 19 6.71 17.62 1.18
N HIS A 20 7.02 16.41 1.72
CA HIS A 20 7.64 16.24 3.03
C HIS A 20 8.75 15.16 3.00
N PRO A 21 9.80 15.34 2.17
CA PRO A 21 10.82 14.29 1.99
C PRO A 21 11.52 13.92 3.31
N ASP A 22 11.77 14.88 4.18
CA ASP A 22 12.42 14.63 5.48
C ASP A 22 11.59 13.73 6.38
N LYS A 23 10.27 13.91 6.40
CA LYS A 23 9.34 13.11 7.20
C LYS A 23 9.13 11.71 6.62
N PHE A 24 9.20 11.57 5.30
CA PHE A 24 9.04 10.29 4.64
C PHE A 24 10.14 9.29 5.04
N TYR A 25 11.36 9.77 5.26
CA TYR A 25 12.51 8.92 5.55
C TYR A 25 12.85 8.79 7.05
N ASN A 26 12.53 9.78 7.87
CA ASN A 26 13.13 9.93 9.19
C ASN A 26 12.18 9.74 10.39
N ASP A 27 10.87 9.96 10.24
CA ASP A 27 10.03 10.15 11.44
C ASP A 27 9.04 9.03 11.78
N GLY A 28 8.84 8.03 10.93
CA GLY A 28 7.99 6.88 11.29
C GLY A 28 6.75 7.24 12.12
N ALA A 29 6.54 6.52 13.22
CA ALA A 29 5.38 6.68 14.10
C ALA A 29 5.39 7.95 14.99
N ARG A 30 6.46 8.73 15.00
CA ARG A 30 6.57 9.96 15.83
C ARG A 30 6.18 11.23 15.07
N ALA A 31 6.06 11.18 13.74
CA ALA A 31 5.55 12.30 12.98
C ALA A 31 4.08 12.52 13.33
N GLY A 32 3.69 13.76 13.57
CA GLY A 32 2.28 14.14 13.68
C GLY A 32 1.51 13.73 12.42
N LEU A 33 0.20 13.58 12.54
CA LEU A 33 -0.66 13.24 11.41
C LEU A 33 -0.48 14.27 10.28
N ILE A 34 -0.03 13.80 9.13
CA ILE A 34 -0.02 14.59 7.91
C ILE A 34 -1.23 14.16 7.08
N GLU A 35 -2.19 15.04 6.94
CA GLU A 35 -3.30 14.82 6.02
C GLU A 35 -2.85 15.25 4.61
N PRO A 36 -2.70 14.31 3.66
CA PRO A 36 -2.27 14.65 2.31
C PRO A 36 -3.40 15.35 1.55
N ALA A 37 -3.07 16.38 0.78
CA ALA A 37 -4.00 16.97 -0.18
C ALA A 37 -4.02 16.12 -1.44
N LEU A 38 -4.94 15.15 -1.51
CA LEU A 38 -5.07 14.26 -2.66
C LEU A 38 -6.06 14.82 -3.68
N PRO A 39 -5.83 14.56 -4.98
CA PRO A 39 -6.75 14.90 -6.06
C PRO A 39 -7.95 13.94 -6.12
N LEU A 40 -8.55 13.65 -4.96
CA LEU A 40 -9.66 12.72 -4.78
C LEU A 40 -10.80 13.43 -4.07
N ALA A 41 -12.03 13.06 -4.39
CA ALA A 41 -13.21 13.47 -3.63
C ALA A 41 -13.21 12.80 -2.24
N LYS A 42 -13.95 13.40 -1.31
CA LYS A 42 -14.22 12.84 0.01
C LYS A 42 -15.68 12.38 0.04
N THR A 43 -15.91 11.17 0.56
CA THR A 43 -17.26 10.61 0.77
C THR A 43 -17.47 10.40 2.26
N GLU A 44 -18.63 10.77 2.78
CA GLU A 44 -19.02 10.51 4.14
C GLU A 44 -19.66 9.11 4.26
N VAL A 45 -19.16 8.31 5.21
CA VAL A 45 -19.66 6.97 5.50
C VAL A 45 -19.70 6.80 7.01
N ALA A 46 -20.87 6.48 7.56
CA ALA A 46 -21.09 6.27 8.99
C ALA A 46 -20.55 7.41 9.89
N GLY A 47 -20.75 8.67 9.45
CA GLY A 47 -20.33 9.87 10.19
C GLY A 47 -18.83 10.20 10.14
N GLU A 48 -18.06 9.46 9.36
CA GLU A 48 -16.65 9.73 9.09
C GLU A 48 -16.41 9.93 7.61
N TRP A 49 -15.47 10.79 7.24
CA TRP A 49 -15.11 10.94 5.83
C TRP A 49 -14.00 9.96 5.42
N VAL A 50 -14.08 9.51 4.20
CA VAL A 50 -13.06 8.68 3.55
C VAL A 50 -12.76 9.23 2.16
N TRP A 51 -11.59 8.92 1.60
CA TRP A 51 -11.32 9.25 0.20
C TRP A 51 -12.16 8.38 -0.73
N SER A 52 -12.75 8.94 -1.77
CA SER A 52 -13.48 8.21 -2.80
C SER A 52 -12.50 7.47 -3.71
N ALA A 53 -11.98 6.35 -3.20
CA ALA A 53 -10.98 5.55 -3.88
C ALA A 53 -11.03 4.09 -3.40
N SER A 54 -11.11 3.14 -4.31
CA SER A 54 -11.19 1.72 -4.01
C SER A 54 -9.85 1.13 -3.57
N VAL A 55 -9.89 -0.09 -3.05
CA VAL A 55 -8.73 -1.00 -3.03
C VAL A 55 -8.52 -1.58 -4.43
N ALA A 56 -7.32 -2.11 -4.68
CA ALA A 56 -7.02 -2.79 -5.93
C ALA A 56 -7.98 -3.95 -6.18
N GLN A 57 -8.52 -4.00 -7.38
CA GLN A 57 -9.25 -5.13 -7.92
C GLN A 57 -8.30 -5.88 -8.86
N TYR A 58 -8.19 -7.19 -8.70
CA TYR A 58 -7.28 -8.02 -9.50
C TYR A 58 -7.68 -9.49 -9.46
N ARG A 59 -7.28 -10.22 -10.47
CA ARG A 59 -7.33 -11.68 -10.46
C ARG A 59 -6.04 -12.23 -9.87
N CYS A 60 -6.15 -13.12 -8.89
CA CYS A 60 -5.02 -13.82 -8.32
C CYS A 60 -4.83 -15.17 -9.02
N TYR A 61 -3.66 -15.38 -9.61
CA TYR A 61 -3.31 -16.64 -10.30
C TYR A 61 -2.58 -17.63 -9.38
N GLY A 62 -2.15 -17.16 -8.22
CA GLY A 62 -1.46 -17.97 -7.24
C GLY A 62 -0.65 -17.15 -6.25
N GLU A 63 -0.15 -17.84 -5.24
CA GLU A 63 0.74 -17.26 -4.25
C GLU A 63 1.91 -18.19 -3.94
N TYR A 64 3.04 -17.62 -3.56
CA TYR A 64 4.16 -18.39 -3.03
C TYR A 64 4.91 -17.62 -1.96
N THR A 65 5.59 -18.33 -1.08
CA THR A 65 6.42 -17.73 -0.05
C THR A 65 7.86 -17.61 -0.53
N HIS A 66 8.30 -16.39 -0.75
CA HIS A 66 9.71 -16.09 -0.96
C HIS A 66 10.41 -15.88 0.37
N TYR A 67 11.59 -16.46 0.56
CA TYR A 67 12.38 -16.28 1.77
C TYR A 67 13.51 -15.30 1.55
N TRP A 68 13.43 -14.15 2.21
CA TRP A 68 14.51 -13.18 2.22
C TRP A 68 15.48 -13.49 3.36
N HIS A 69 16.78 -13.50 3.03
CA HIS A 69 17.83 -13.81 3.98
C HIS A 69 18.70 -12.57 4.24
N LYS A 70 18.90 -12.23 5.49
CA LYS A 70 19.98 -11.35 5.93
C LYS A 70 21.09 -12.21 6.49
N ARG A 71 22.23 -12.26 5.80
CA ARG A 71 23.45 -12.88 6.30
C ARG A 71 24.61 -11.90 6.17
N LEU A 72 25.21 -11.57 7.29
CA LEU A 72 26.49 -10.90 7.28
C LEU A 72 27.57 -11.94 6.95
N ARG A 73 28.50 -11.61 6.08
CA ARG A 73 29.70 -12.42 5.83
C ARG A 73 30.86 -11.84 6.65
N PRO A 74 31.21 -12.40 7.84
CA PRO A 74 32.14 -11.77 8.77
C PRO A 74 33.51 -11.47 8.15
N TYR A 75 34.00 -12.34 7.24
CA TYR A 75 35.28 -12.16 6.58
C TYR A 75 35.28 -10.97 5.59
N ILE A 76 34.16 -10.66 4.95
CA ILE A 76 34.05 -9.49 4.07
C ILE A 76 33.91 -8.23 4.91
N THR A 77 33.10 -8.29 5.95
CA THR A 77 32.84 -7.13 6.82
C THR A 77 34.08 -6.71 7.59
N GLY A 78 34.93 -7.69 7.98
CA GLY A 78 36.21 -7.42 8.64
C GLY A 78 37.21 -6.59 7.83
N ARG A 79 37.00 -6.47 6.49
CA ARG A 79 37.81 -5.60 5.63
C ARG A 79 37.44 -4.12 5.74
N TYR A 80 36.27 -3.81 6.29
CA TYR A 80 35.69 -2.46 6.36
C TYR A 80 35.56 -1.95 7.80
N ILE A 81 36.04 -2.72 8.78
CA ILE A 81 35.97 -2.36 10.22
C ILE A 81 37.39 -2.35 10.74
N ASP A 82 37.85 -1.21 11.22
CA ASP A 82 39.23 -0.98 11.71
C ASP A 82 39.59 -1.74 13.00
N SER A 83 38.65 -2.46 13.58
CA SER A 83 38.90 -3.27 14.77
C SER A 83 38.28 -4.65 14.61
N PRO A 84 39.09 -5.74 14.62
CA PRO A 84 38.61 -7.12 14.44
C PRO A 84 37.95 -7.69 15.70
N LYS A 85 37.00 -6.94 16.32
CA LYS A 85 36.16 -7.52 17.34
C LYS A 85 35.25 -8.55 16.68
N LYS A 86 35.15 -9.71 17.33
CA LYS A 86 34.27 -10.81 16.89
C LYS A 86 32.88 -10.29 16.64
N ILE A 87 32.43 -10.22 15.37
CA ILE A 87 31.11 -9.77 15.01
C ILE A 87 30.09 -10.81 15.46
N ASN A 88 29.23 -10.43 16.39
CA ASN A 88 28.17 -11.33 16.85
C ASN A 88 27.04 -11.38 15.80
N VAL A 89 26.93 -12.52 15.11
CA VAL A 89 25.87 -12.77 14.12
C VAL A 89 24.65 -13.49 14.69
N ALA A 90 24.69 -13.84 15.97
CA ALA A 90 23.57 -14.52 16.63
C ALA A 90 22.57 -13.55 17.26
N SER A 91 22.97 -12.31 17.54
CA SER A 91 22.12 -11.29 18.18
C SER A 91 22.45 -9.86 17.69
N GLY A 92 21.59 -8.90 18.03
CA GLY A 92 21.74 -7.49 17.71
C GLY A 92 21.56 -7.16 16.22
N GLN A 93 22.12 -6.02 15.81
CA GLN A 93 21.95 -5.49 14.45
C GLN A 93 22.52 -6.38 13.34
N TYR A 94 23.46 -7.24 13.66
CA TYR A 94 24.12 -8.15 12.72
C TYR A 94 23.53 -9.55 12.70
N LYS A 95 22.49 -9.80 13.50
CA LYS A 95 21.79 -11.09 13.53
C LYS A 95 21.34 -11.50 12.13
N GLY A 96 21.72 -12.71 11.75
CA GLY A 96 21.21 -13.36 10.56
C GLY A 96 19.74 -13.77 10.75
N TYR A 97 18.91 -13.54 9.78
CA TYR A 97 17.53 -14.00 9.81
C TYR A 97 17.00 -14.38 8.42
N ARG A 98 16.04 -15.27 8.44
CA ARG A 98 15.25 -15.69 7.29
C ARG A 98 13.82 -15.18 7.50
N MET A 99 13.35 -14.31 6.61
CA MET A 99 11.99 -13.77 6.69
C MET A 99 11.15 -14.28 5.53
N PRO A 100 9.97 -14.86 5.80
CA PRO A 100 9.02 -15.17 4.75
C PRO A 100 8.42 -13.87 4.20
N VAL A 101 8.25 -13.82 2.90
CA VAL A 101 7.55 -12.76 2.17
C VAL A 101 6.56 -13.45 1.26
N ASN A 102 5.26 -13.29 1.53
CA ASN A 102 4.24 -13.80 0.64
C ASN A 102 4.19 -12.93 -0.61
N VAL A 103 4.27 -13.58 -1.75
CA VAL A 103 4.23 -12.97 -3.07
C VAL A 103 2.98 -13.47 -3.78
N LEU A 104 2.15 -12.54 -4.22
CA LEU A 104 0.96 -12.82 -5.02
C LEU A 104 1.32 -12.69 -6.50
N LEU A 105 0.91 -13.66 -7.29
CA LEU A 105 0.94 -13.62 -8.74
C LEU A 105 -0.41 -13.10 -9.21
N VAL A 106 -0.43 -11.86 -9.66
CA VAL A 106 -1.67 -11.17 -10.00
C VAL A 106 -1.65 -10.66 -11.44
N GLY A 107 -2.83 -10.53 -12.01
CA GLY A 107 -3.05 -9.83 -13.26
C GLY A 107 -2.95 -8.31 -13.11
N PRO A 108 -3.47 -7.56 -14.08
CA PRO A 108 -3.57 -6.11 -13.98
C PRO A 108 -4.29 -5.70 -12.69
N LEU A 109 -3.79 -4.65 -12.05
CA LEU A 109 -4.42 -4.04 -10.89
C LEU A 109 -5.27 -2.87 -11.36
N THR A 110 -6.54 -2.84 -10.99
CA THR A 110 -7.48 -1.77 -11.32
C THR A 110 -8.01 -1.11 -10.05
N TRP A 111 -8.16 0.19 -10.08
CA TRP A 111 -8.79 0.98 -9.01
C TRP A 111 -9.84 1.89 -9.59
N PHE A 112 -10.86 2.18 -8.80
CA PHE A 112 -11.90 3.14 -9.11
C PHE A 112 -11.80 4.30 -8.14
N CYS A 113 -11.91 5.53 -8.64
CA CYS A 113 -11.88 6.72 -7.80
C CYS A 113 -12.70 7.85 -8.39
N VAL A 114 -13.11 8.77 -7.53
CA VAL A 114 -13.73 10.04 -7.91
C VAL A 114 -12.74 11.16 -7.57
N GLY A 115 -12.43 12.01 -8.55
CA GLY A 115 -11.50 13.11 -8.35
C GLY A 115 -10.98 13.70 -9.66
N ASP A 116 -9.89 14.46 -9.57
CA ASP A 116 -9.20 15.04 -10.71
C ASP A 116 -8.27 13.99 -11.37
N PRO A 117 -8.57 13.53 -12.60
CA PRO A 117 -7.79 12.50 -13.28
C PRO A 117 -6.36 12.94 -13.61
N ASP A 118 -6.13 14.23 -13.84
CA ASP A 118 -4.80 14.73 -14.17
C ASP A 118 -3.91 14.79 -12.93
N GLY A 119 -4.45 15.23 -11.80
CA GLY A 119 -3.76 15.17 -10.52
C GLY A 119 -3.45 13.74 -10.06
N VAL A 120 -4.38 12.81 -10.26
CA VAL A 120 -4.15 11.37 -10.00
C VAL A 120 -3.02 10.85 -10.89
N ARG A 121 -3.06 11.13 -12.19
CA ARG A 121 -2.02 10.72 -13.16
C ARG A 121 -0.66 11.29 -12.77
N GLU A 122 -0.60 12.56 -12.39
CA GLU A 122 0.64 13.20 -11.99
C GLU A 122 1.30 12.52 -10.79
N LEU A 123 0.53 12.18 -9.74
CA LEU A 123 1.05 11.47 -8.59
C LEU A 123 1.50 10.05 -8.96
N LEU A 124 0.71 9.32 -9.76
CA LEU A 124 1.04 7.95 -10.18
C LEU A 124 2.35 7.88 -10.98
N MET A 125 2.72 8.91 -11.72
CA MET A 125 4.01 8.95 -12.45
C MET A 125 5.24 8.83 -11.53
N GLY A 126 5.11 9.12 -10.24
CA GLY A 126 6.16 8.90 -9.24
C GLY A 126 6.19 7.47 -8.66
N VAL A 127 5.12 6.69 -8.87
CA VAL A 127 4.95 5.36 -8.29
C VAL A 127 5.50 4.30 -9.26
N LYS A 128 6.73 3.84 -9.03
CA LYS A 128 7.43 2.86 -9.87
C LYS A 128 7.26 1.42 -9.40
N SER A 129 6.77 1.22 -8.17
CA SER A 129 6.59 -0.11 -7.59
C SER A 129 5.62 -0.09 -6.42
N LEU A 130 4.89 -1.18 -6.23
CA LEU A 130 3.89 -1.38 -5.17
C LEU A 130 4.34 -2.47 -4.18
N GLY A 131 3.79 -2.41 -2.96
CA GLY A 131 4.01 -3.44 -1.95
C GLY A 131 5.35 -3.36 -1.21
N LYS A 132 5.72 -4.47 -0.61
CA LYS A 132 6.94 -4.64 0.20
C LYS A 132 8.11 -5.12 -0.66
N LYS A 133 9.34 -4.85 -0.18
CA LYS A 133 10.57 -5.36 -0.83
C LYS A 133 10.79 -4.86 -2.27
N ARG A 134 10.35 -3.64 -2.55
CA ARG A 134 10.52 -2.98 -3.87
C ARG A 134 11.97 -2.94 -4.34
N ALA A 135 12.93 -2.76 -3.43
CA ALA A 135 14.37 -2.79 -3.75
C ALA A 135 14.87 -4.14 -4.30
N TYR A 136 14.06 -5.21 -4.19
CA TYR A 136 14.36 -6.54 -4.73
C TYR A 136 13.60 -6.82 -6.04
N GLY A 137 12.97 -5.81 -6.62
CA GLY A 137 12.22 -5.92 -7.87
C GLY A 137 10.79 -6.42 -7.73
N PHE A 138 10.29 -6.65 -6.49
CA PHE A 138 8.90 -7.03 -6.31
C PHE A 138 7.97 -5.84 -6.56
N GLY A 139 6.81 -6.13 -7.18
CA GLY A 139 5.76 -5.17 -7.43
C GLY A 139 6.15 -4.03 -8.36
N MET A 140 7.12 -4.24 -9.24
CA MET A 140 7.46 -3.27 -10.28
C MET A 140 6.26 -3.01 -11.19
N VAL A 141 5.99 -1.75 -11.45
CA VAL A 141 5.00 -1.31 -12.43
C VAL A 141 5.61 -1.41 -13.81
N GLU A 142 4.80 -1.80 -14.79
CA GLU A 142 5.21 -1.78 -16.20
C GLU A 142 5.71 -0.39 -16.59
N LEU A 143 6.75 -0.35 -17.39
CA LEU A 143 7.34 0.89 -17.89
C LEU A 143 7.04 1.07 -19.38
N ASP A 144 6.79 2.33 -19.78
CA ASP A 144 6.68 2.70 -21.16
C ASP A 144 8.08 2.66 -21.87
N HIS A 145 8.08 2.88 -23.17
CA HIS A 145 9.31 2.91 -23.98
C HIS A 145 10.33 4.00 -23.56
N ARG A 146 9.92 4.95 -22.70
CA ARG A 146 10.78 5.99 -22.12
C ARG A 146 11.20 5.68 -20.69
N GLY A 147 10.90 4.49 -20.18
CA GLY A 147 11.21 4.07 -18.81
C GLY A 147 10.36 4.75 -17.74
N ARG A 148 9.19 5.28 -18.08
CA ARG A 148 8.23 5.87 -17.15
C ARG A 148 7.14 4.85 -16.81
N PRO A 149 6.56 4.90 -15.59
CA PRO A 149 5.44 4.03 -15.24
C PRO A 149 4.28 4.16 -16.23
N ALA A 150 3.82 3.02 -16.75
CA ALA A 150 2.76 2.94 -17.75
C ALA A 150 1.35 2.89 -17.13
N TRP A 151 1.08 3.83 -16.19
CA TRP A 151 -0.24 3.98 -15.59
C TRP A 151 -1.26 4.45 -16.62
N LYS A 152 -2.42 3.79 -16.63
CA LYS A 152 -3.58 4.22 -17.39
C LYS A 152 -4.58 4.86 -16.45
N VAL A 153 -5.06 6.06 -16.78
CA VAL A 153 -6.12 6.76 -16.06
C VAL A 153 -7.20 7.05 -17.10
N GLU A 154 -8.31 6.36 -16.99
CA GLU A 154 -9.40 6.38 -17.97
C GLU A 154 -10.71 6.79 -17.27
N PRO A 155 -11.61 7.51 -17.96
CA PRO A 155 -12.92 7.82 -17.42
C PRO A 155 -13.75 6.55 -17.24
N TRP A 156 -14.50 6.50 -16.14
CA TRP A 156 -15.44 5.44 -15.84
C TRP A 156 -16.82 6.01 -15.56
N SER A 157 -17.88 5.36 -16.02
CA SER A 157 -19.25 5.90 -16.00
C SER A 157 -19.94 5.80 -14.63
N GLU A 158 -19.45 4.92 -13.74
CA GLU A 158 -20.08 4.62 -12.47
C GLU A 158 -19.11 4.93 -11.31
N ASP A 159 -19.67 5.31 -10.15
CA ASP A 159 -18.88 5.49 -8.93
C ASP A 159 -18.72 4.15 -8.18
N TRP A 160 -17.60 3.47 -8.43
CA TRP A 160 -17.19 2.27 -7.69
C TRP A 160 -16.06 2.54 -6.70
N SER A 161 -15.92 3.78 -6.27
CA SER A 161 -14.86 4.15 -5.33
C SER A 161 -15.07 3.62 -3.91
N VAL A 162 -16.33 3.45 -3.50
CA VAL A 162 -16.73 2.95 -2.17
C VAL A 162 -17.54 1.66 -2.28
N TYR A 163 -18.52 1.64 -3.17
CA TYR A 163 -19.38 0.49 -3.45
C TYR A 163 -19.38 0.20 -4.94
N GLY A 164 -19.18 -1.04 -5.31
CA GLY A 164 -19.18 -1.51 -6.69
C GLY A 164 -20.47 -2.22 -7.09
N PRO A 165 -20.43 -3.04 -8.14
CA PRO A 165 -21.56 -3.79 -8.65
C PRO A 165 -22.27 -4.58 -7.55
N GLY A 166 -23.61 -4.57 -7.57
CA GLY A 166 -24.43 -5.24 -6.55
C GLY A 166 -24.25 -4.71 -5.13
N GLY A 167 -23.66 -3.53 -4.95
CA GLY A 167 -23.37 -2.94 -3.65
C GLY A 167 -22.18 -3.55 -2.94
N ARG A 168 -21.29 -4.28 -3.65
CA ARG A 168 -20.07 -4.88 -3.10
C ARG A 168 -19.15 -3.79 -2.53
N LEU A 169 -18.57 -4.07 -1.36
CA LEU A 169 -17.65 -3.15 -0.73
C LEU A 169 -16.32 -3.09 -1.49
N MET A 170 -15.93 -1.90 -1.93
CA MET A 170 -14.73 -1.67 -2.75
C MET A 170 -13.58 -1.03 -1.98
N ARG A 171 -13.81 -0.60 -0.74
CA ARG A 171 -12.79 -0.01 0.13
C ARG A 171 -13.10 -0.30 1.60
N THR A 172 -12.11 -0.08 2.46
CA THR A 172 -12.31 -0.09 3.91
C THR A 172 -13.15 1.12 4.34
N VAL A 173 -14.24 0.87 5.06
CA VAL A 173 -15.15 1.90 5.57
C VAL A 173 -15.38 1.74 7.07
N PRO A 174 -15.74 2.80 7.79
CA PRO A 174 -16.16 2.71 9.18
C PRO A 174 -17.35 1.76 9.33
N PHE A 175 -17.39 1.03 10.44
CA PHE A 175 -18.50 0.12 10.76
C PHE A 175 -19.73 0.92 11.19
N ASP A 176 -20.84 0.74 10.51
CA ASP A 176 -22.13 1.40 10.77
C ASP A 176 -23.08 0.59 11.66
N GLY A 177 -22.64 -0.56 12.17
CA GLY A 177 -23.48 -1.51 12.91
C GLY A 177 -24.01 -2.66 12.05
N THR A 178 -23.88 -2.61 10.72
CA THR A 178 -24.37 -3.62 9.80
C THR A 178 -23.25 -4.55 9.34
N PHE A 179 -23.40 -5.84 9.60
CA PHE A 179 -22.45 -6.84 9.09
C PHE A 179 -22.71 -7.15 7.61
N ARG A 180 -21.63 -7.42 6.89
CA ARG A 180 -21.65 -7.72 5.46
C ARG A 180 -20.90 -9.02 5.18
N GLU A 181 -21.43 -9.85 4.28
CA GLU A 181 -20.79 -11.11 3.89
C GLU A 181 -19.53 -10.87 3.04
N ASP A 182 -19.48 -9.79 2.28
CA ASP A 182 -18.36 -9.38 1.43
C ASP A 182 -17.24 -8.64 2.19
N ALA A 183 -17.36 -8.53 3.53
CA ALA A 183 -16.41 -7.79 4.35
C ALA A 183 -15.99 -8.55 5.62
N THR A 184 -14.89 -8.10 6.21
CA THR A 184 -14.40 -8.58 7.51
C THR A 184 -14.35 -7.42 8.49
N LEU A 185 -14.90 -7.58 9.69
CA LEU A 185 -14.82 -6.59 10.76
C LEU A 185 -13.43 -6.61 11.39
N ARG A 186 -12.76 -5.45 11.42
CA ARG A 186 -11.42 -5.29 12.02
C ARG A 186 -11.24 -3.90 12.61
N GLN A 187 -10.25 -3.73 13.46
CA GLN A 187 -9.73 -2.41 13.82
C GLN A 187 -8.64 -2.04 12.82
N TRP A 188 -8.85 -0.94 12.09
CA TRP A 188 -7.95 -0.48 11.04
C TRP A 188 -8.10 1.01 10.76
N GLY A 189 -7.12 1.61 10.07
CA GLY A 189 -7.24 2.98 9.59
C GLY A 189 -8.28 3.14 8.49
N ILE A 190 -9.02 4.23 8.51
CA ILE A 190 -10.05 4.54 7.47
C ILE A 190 -9.49 5.41 6.33
N ARG A 191 -8.31 6.02 6.56
CA ARG A 191 -7.61 6.89 5.59
C ARG A 191 -6.11 6.92 5.88
N PRO A 192 -5.28 7.34 4.93
CA PRO A 192 -3.84 7.47 5.14
C PRO A 192 -3.47 8.52 6.20
N PRO A 193 -2.43 8.29 6.99
CA PRO A 193 -1.67 7.04 7.08
C PRO A 193 -2.41 5.99 7.92
N TYR A 194 -2.74 4.86 7.32
CA TYR A 194 -3.58 3.80 7.89
C TYR A 194 -3.05 3.19 9.19
N TRP A 195 -1.80 3.41 9.53
CA TRP A 195 -1.19 2.94 10.79
C TRP A 195 -1.30 3.94 11.93
N HIS A 196 -1.72 5.20 11.69
CA HIS A 196 -1.78 6.23 12.70
C HIS A 196 -3.00 6.05 13.60
N PHE A 197 -2.82 6.19 14.92
CA PHE A 197 -3.88 5.91 15.89
C PHE A 197 -5.13 6.78 15.72
N GLU A 198 -4.97 8.03 15.27
CA GLU A 198 -6.10 8.94 15.03
C GLU A 198 -7.00 8.51 13.87
N THR A 199 -6.48 7.70 12.94
CA THR A 199 -7.26 7.17 11.82
C THR A 199 -7.89 5.81 12.10
N GLN A 200 -7.54 5.18 13.23
CA GLN A 200 -8.02 3.84 13.59
C GLN A 200 -9.48 3.85 14.02
N ARG A 201 -10.26 3.00 13.42
CA ARG A 201 -11.68 2.77 13.72
C ARG A 201 -12.00 1.28 13.68
N LEU A 202 -13.14 0.90 14.21
CA LEU A 202 -13.76 -0.38 13.87
C LEU A 202 -14.29 -0.26 12.43
N VAL A 203 -13.86 -1.13 11.55
CA VAL A 203 -14.10 -1.00 10.11
C VAL A 203 -14.60 -2.29 9.49
N LEU A 204 -15.33 -2.16 8.40
CA LEU A 204 -15.56 -3.21 7.43
C LEU A 204 -14.46 -3.14 6.36
N MET A 205 -13.71 -4.21 6.25
CA MET A 205 -12.62 -4.37 5.28
C MET A 205 -13.10 -5.31 4.17
N PRO A 206 -13.06 -4.89 2.89
CA PRO A 206 -13.51 -5.75 1.80
C PRO A 206 -12.70 -7.04 1.75
N LYS A 207 -13.37 -8.14 1.47
CA LYS A 207 -12.68 -9.39 1.12
C LYS A 207 -12.12 -9.22 -0.29
N VAL A 208 -10.80 -9.31 -0.41
CA VAL A 208 -10.14 -9.38 -1.70
C VAL A 208 -10.38 -10.79 -2.24
N GLY A 209 -11.11 -10.89 -3.32
CA GLY A 209 -11.40 -12.14 -4.01
C GLY A 209 -11.23 -11.94 -5.51
N ASP A 210 -11.30 -13.02 -6.27
CA ASP A 210 -11.23 -12.96 -7.72
C ASP A 210 -12.26 -11.96 -8.24
N TRP A 211 -11.75 -11.00 -8.99
CA TRP A 211 -12.56 -10.11 -9.79
C TRP A 211 -12.85 -10.86 -11.08
N ASP A 212 -14.01 -11.48 -11.14
CA ASP A 212 -14.54 -12.03 -12.38
C ASP A 212 -15.27 -10.89 -13.11
N ASP A 213 -14.73 -10.52 -14.27
CA ASP A 213 -15.36 -9.59 -15.22
C ASP A 213 -16.67 -10.15 -15.77
#